data_036291e50acf15d6691d9ce81eb38879
#
_entry.id   036291e50acf15d6691d9ce81eb38879
#
_cell.length_a   1.000
_cell.length_b   1.000
_cell.length_c   1.000
_cell.angle_alpha   90.00
_cell.angle_beta   90.00
_cell.angle_gamma   90.00
#
_symmetry.space_group_name_H-M   'P 1'
#
loop_
_entity.id
_entity.type
_entity.pdbx_description
1 polymer ?
#
loop_
_entity_poly.entity_id
_entity_poly.type
_entity_poly.pdbx_seq_one_letter_code
_entity_poly.pdbx_strand_id
1 'polypeptide(L)'
;TAYLVYDAIQAEKITMDSPVDISDYSLNLTTNYDISNLPLDKGRYTVEELLEASLIANANSATISLAEKIAGSEKKFVDMMKNKLKEWGITNAKIVNSTGLNNSYLGDHIYPGSKKDDENQLSAYALAIISYHLLEDFPQVLNITEKTSFIFDGLEVQTSNYMLKDMPSYRKGVNGLKTGASDQGGVSFIASAKEGEMRLITIVLNVENAAEDIKARFSATANIMDYIANNFVVTTLAEQGKPYENSSIAVINGNEDKINAIATKDLKIIQRIGSDLEPKVTFKTYKSNYKAPLAARTPIGTLSYKDTDLIGKGYWK
;
A
#
# COMPACT_ATOMS: atom_id res chain seq x y z
N THR A 1 -3.28 9.92 1.30
CA THR A 1 -2.40 11.06 1.70
C THR A 1 -0.93 10.65 1.61
N ALA A 2 -0.44 9.66 2.37
CA ALA A 2 0.98 9.28 2.38
C ALA A 2 1.55 9.02 0.97
N TYR A 3 0.81 8.36 0.08
CA TYR A 3 1.24 8.18 -1.30
C TYR A 3 1.61 9.49 -2.00
N LEU A 4 0.75 10.51 -1.91
CA LEU A 4 1.00 11.81 -2.54
C LEU A 4 2.16 12.59 -1.91
N VAL A 5 2.45 12.33 -0.61
CA VAL A 5 3.65 12.88 0.05
C VAL A 5 4.91 12.26 -0.56
N TYR A 6 4.96 10.93 -0.67
CA TYR A 6 6.09 10.24 -1.30
C TYR A 6 6.22 10.54 -2.80
N ASP A 7 5.11 10.71 -3.52
CA ASP A 7 5.09 11.13 -4.92
C ASP A 7 5.72 12.54 -5.10
N ALA A 8 5.42 13.46 -4.17
CA ALA A 8 6.03 14.78 -4.14
C ALA A 8 7.54 14.74 -3.79
N ILE A 9 7.96 13.82 -2.92
CA ILE A 9 9.38 13.59 -2.61
C ILE A 9 10.10 13.01 -3.83
N GLN A 10 9.53 11.99 -4.48
CA GLN A 10 10.09 11.40 -5.69
C GLN A 10 10.22 12.42 -6.85
N ALA A 11 9.27 13.35 -6.92
CA ALA A 11 9.29 14.45 -7.89
C ALA A 11 10.22 15.63 -7.46
N GLU A 12 11.03 15.45 -6.40
CA GLU A 12 11.97 16.44 -5.86
C GLU A 12 11.35 17.80 -5.48
N LYS A 13 10.03 17.83 -5.22
CA LYS A 13 9.31 19.03 -4.79
C LYS A 13 9.52 19.33 -3.31
N ILE A 14 9.68 18.30 -2.49
CA ILE A 14 9.96 18.32 -1.07
C ILE A 14 10.93 17.19 -0.73
N THR A 15 11.49 17.23 0.49
CA THR A 15 12.28 16.14 1.08
C THR A 15 11.67 15.75 2.43
N MET A 16 12.13 14.66 3.04
CA MET A 16 11.72 14.30 4.41
C MET A 16 12.06 15.42 5.43
N ASP A 17 13.17 16.11 5.26
CA ASP A 17 13.61 17.22 6.11
C ASP A 17 12.96 18.57 5.76
N SER A 18 12.12 18.63 4.73
CA SER A 18 11.48 19.89 4.34
C SER A 18 10.59 20.42 5.46
N PRO A 19 10.72 21.72 5.84
CA PRO A 19 9.92 22.31 6.89
C PRO A 19 8.46 22.48 6.43
N VAL A 20 7.55 22.22 7.34
CA VAL A 20 6.10 22.38 7.17
C VAL A 20 5.61 23.39 8.20
N ASP A 21 5.02 24.47 7.73
CA ASP A 21 4.38 25.48 8.59
C ASP A 21 2.98 24.99 9.00
N ILE A 22 2.63 25.19 10.26
CA ILE A 22 1.33 24.76 10.79
C ILE A 22 0.32 25.91 10.66
N SER A 23 -0.74 25.67 9.88
CA SER A 23 -1.83 26.64 9.71
C SER A 23 -2.69 26.74 10.97
N ASP A 24 -3.41 27.87 11.10
CA ASP A 24 -4.38 28.02 12.21
C ASP A 24 -5.49 26.94 12.12
N TYR A 25 -5.83 26.46 10.91
CA TYR A 25 -6.79 25.40 10.72
C TYR A 25 -6.30 24.07 11.32
N SER A 26 -5.11 23.61 10.95
CA SER A 26 -4.56 22.37 11.48
C SER A 26 -4.23 22.48 12.98
N LEU A 27 -3.76 23.66 13.44
CA LEU A 27 -3.51 23.92 14.84
C LEU A 27 -4.79 23.85 15.70
N ASN A 28 -5.89 24.47 15.24
CA ASN A 28 -7.14 24.48 15.98
C ASN A 28 -7.72 23.06 16.17
N LEU A 29 -7.47 22.13 15.24
CA LEU A 29 -7.89 20.74 15.40
C LEU A 29 -7.18 20.02 16.55
N THR A 30 -5.99 20.45 16.95
CA THR A 30 -5.27 19.84 18.09
C THR A 30 -5.95 20.08 19.44
N THR A 31 -6.83 21.07 19.52
CA THR A 31 -7.60 21.37 20.73
C THR A 31 -8.91 20.56 20.85
N ASN A 32 -9.25 19.80 19.79
CA ASN A 32 -10.43 18.94 19.81
C ASN A 32 -10.03 17.53 20.31
N TYR A 33 -10.45 17.19 21.52
CA TYR A 33 -10.13 15.93 22.19
C TYR A 33 -10.99 14.74 21.71
N ASP A 34 -12.01 14.99 20.86
CA ASP A 34 -12.86 13.93 20.29
C ASP A 34 -12.19 13.23 19.10
N ILE A 35 -11.09 13.78 18.58
CA ILE A 35 -10.36 13.25 17.43
C ILE A 35 -8.90 12.98 17.78
N SER A 36 -8.31 11.99 17.10
CA SER A 36 -6.90 11.64 17.31
C SER A 36 -5.98 12.75 16.79
N ASN A 37 -5.13 13.27 17.66
CA ASN A 37 -4.11 14.25 17.33
C ASN A 37 -2.90 14.12 18.25
N LEU A 38 -1.79 14.72 17.83
CA LEU A 38 -0.68 15.10 18.67
C LEU A 38 -0.71 16.63 18.85
N PRO A 39 -0.27 17.15 20.00
CA PRO A 39 -0.20 18.59 20.20
C PRO A 39 0.81 19.18 19.21
N LEU A 40 0.31 19.99 18.27
CA LEU A 40 1.14 20.83 17.42
C LEU A 40 1.17 22.24 18.00
N ASP A 41 2.25 22.95 17.76
CA ASP A 41 2.36 24.39 18.00
C ASP A 41 2.54 25.13 16.65
N LYS A 42 2.77 26.44 16.68
CA LYS A 42 3.12 27.24 15.48
C LYS A 42 4.57 27.07 15.04
N GLY A 43 5.28 26.08 15.57
CA GLY A 43 6.60 25.73 15.17
C GLY A 43 6.67 25.16 13.75
N ARG A 44 7.87 24.76 13.37
CA ARG A 44 8.12 24.08 12.10
C ARG A 44 8.44 22.64 12.38
N TYR A 45 7.67 21.76 11.78
CA TYR A 45 7.91 20.33 11.77
C TYR A 45 8.46 19.91 10.42
N THR A 46 9.19 18.83 10.38
CA THR A 46 9.62 18.21 9.12
C THR A 46 8.50 17.37 8.52
N VAL A 47 8.59 17.09 7.21
CA VAL A 47 7.69 16.16 6.53
C VAL A 47 7.74 14.77 7.19
N GLU A 48 8.93 14.30 7.62
CA GLU A 48 9.10 13.01 8.31
C GLU A 48 8.33 12.98 9.64
N GLU A 49 8.53 13.97 10.52
CA GLU A 49 7.83 14.04 11.80
C GLU A 49 6.31 14.04 11.64
N LEU A 50 5.79 14.77 10.65
CA LEU A 50 4.35 14.80 10.40
C LEU A 50 3.84 13.52 9.74
N LEU A 51 4.64 12.81 8.91
CA LEU A 51 4.31 11.48 8.41
C LEU A 51 4.25 10.45 9.54
N GLU A 52 5.20 10.47 10.47
CA GLU A 52 5.19 9.61 11.65
C GLU A 52 3.96 9.89 12.52
N ALA A 53 3.69 11.16 12.81
CA ALA A 53 2.50 11.57 13.54
C ALA A 53 1.19 11.11 12.86
N SER A 54 1.11 11.25 11.54
CA SER A 54 -0.06 10.83 10.75
C SER A 54 -0.23 9.30 10.69
N LEU A 55 0.85 8.56 10.43
CA LEU A 55 0.76 7.12 10.17
C LEU A 55 0.76 6.28 11.45
N ILE A 56 1.54 6.67 12.47
CA ILE A 56 1.70 5.92 13.72
C ILE A 56 0.66 6.36 14.75
N ALA A 57 0.51 7.67 14.96
CA ALA A 57 -0.36 8.23 16.00
C ALA A 57 -1.77 8.62 15.51
N ASN A 58 -2.07 8.48 14.22
CA ASN A 58 -3.32 8.92 13.62
C ASN A 58 -3.60 10.43 13.76
N ALA A 59 -2.56 11.25 13.84
CA ALA A 59 -2.71 12.69 14.01
C ALA A 59 -3.34 13.35 12.77
N ASN A 60 -4.59 13.80 12.90
CA ASN A 60 -5.34 14.40 11.80
C ASN A 60 -4.77 15.77 11.41
N SER A 61 -4.39 16.58 12.38
CA SER A 61 -3.74 17.88 12.16
C SER A 61 -2.43 17.75 11.37
N ALA A 62 -1.59 16.76 11.68
CA ALA A 62 -0.37 16.47 10.92
C ALA A 62 -0.68 16.08 9.46
N THR A 63 -1.74 15.29 9.26
CA THR A 63 -2.19 14.89 7.92
C THR A 63 -2.65 16.09 7.08
N ILE A 64 -3.39 17.03 7.68
CA ILE A 64 -3.83 18.27 7.02
C ILE A 64 -2.62 19.15 6.70
N SER A 65 -1.70 19.32 7.63
CA SER A 65 -0.49 20.14 7.41
C SER A 65 0.36 19.61 6.24
N LEU A 66 0.49 18.29 6.11
CA LEU A 66 1.14 17.66 4.94
C LEU A 66 0.36 17.94 3.64
N ALA A 67 -0.98 17.86 3.68
CA ALA A 67 -1.81 18.14 2.52
C ALA A 67 -1.68 19.60 2.07
N GLU A 68 -1.68 20.54 3.02
CA GLU A 68 -1.47 21.97 2.76
C GLU A 68 -0.07 22.26 2.21
N LYS A 69 0.96 21.60 2.77
CA LYS A 69 2.35 21.72 2.29
C LYS A 69 2.47 21.35 0.81
N ILE A 70 1.82 20.28 0.38
CA ILE A 70 1.95 19.77 -0.98
C ILE A 70 1.09 20.56 -1.98
N ALA A 71 -0.14 20.88 -1.62
CA ALA A 71 -1.12 21.45 -2.54
C ALA A 71 -1.46 22.94 -2.29
N GLY A 72 -0.94 23.51 -1.20
CA GLY A 72 -1.26 24.88 -0.75
C GLY A 72 -2.62 24.99 -0.09
N SER A 73 -3.45 23.93 -0.09
CA SER A 73 -4.68 23.81 0.70
C SER A 73 -5.18 22.37 0.69
N GLU A 74 -5.91 21.96 1.74
CA GLU A 74 -6.51 20.63 1.81
C GLU A 74 -7.50 20.38 0.66
N LYS A 75 -8.29 21.40 0.24
CA LYS A 75 -9.22 21.29 -0.89
C LYS A 75 -8.52 20.87 -2.18
N LYS A 76 -7.42 21.54 -2.53
CA LYS A 76 -6.60 21.15 -3.71
C LYS A 76 -5.97 19.78 -3.55
N PHE A 77 -5.58 19.41 -2.34
CA PHE A 77 -5.05 18.09 -2.06
C PHE A 77 -6.09 16.99 -2.27
N VAL A 78 -7.35 17.23 -1.87
CA VAL A 78 -8.48 16.33 -2.17
C VAL A 78 -8.68 16.13 -3.67
N ASP A 79 -8.52 17.20 -4.48
CA ASP A 79 -8.55 17.08 -5.94
C ASP A 79 -7.42 16.19 -6.45
N MET A 80 -6.20 16.33 -5.91
CA MET A 80 -5.09 15.44 -6.25
C MET A 80 -5.39 13.99 -5.87
N MET A 81 -5.96 13.73 -4.68
CA MET A 81 -6.38 12.39 -4.25
C MET A 81 -7.39 11.79 -5.23
N LYS A 82 -8.43 12.53 -5.61
CA LYS A 82 -9.46 12.09 -6.57
C LYS A 82 -8.86 11.76 -7.94
N ASN A 83 -7.96 12.59 -8.43
CA ASN A 83 -7.27 12.37 -9.71
C ASN A 83 -6.42 11.10 -9.65
N LYS A 84 -5.66 10.89 -8.59
CA LYS A 84 -4.84 9.70 -8.40
C LYS A 84 -5.69 8.42 -8.34
N LEU A 85 -6.81 8.44 -7.63
CA LEU A 85 -7.75 7.30 -7.61
C LEU A 85 -8.32 7.00 -9.00
N LYS A 86 -8.65 8.05 -9.77
CA LYS A 86 -9.12 7.88 -11.15
C LYS A 86 -8.05 7.28 -12.06
N GLU A 87 -6.78 7.69 -11.93
CA GLU A 87 -5.65 7.09 -12.64
C GLU A 87 -5.54 5.59 -12.37
N TRP A 88 -5.81 5.15 -11.14
CA TRP A 88 -5.80 3.74 -10.74
C TRP A 88 -7.11 3.00 -11.05
N GLY A 89 -8.04 3.62 -11.78
CA GLY A 89 -9.31 3.01 -12.15
C GLY A 89 -10.32 2.91 -11.01
N ILE A 90 -10.09 3.59 -9.89
CA ILE A 90 -11.02 3.64 -8.75
C ILE A 90 -12.05 4.75 -9.02
N THR A 91 -13.26 4.37 -9.43
CA THR A 91 -14.31 5.31 -9.84
C THR A 91 -15.46 5.43 -8.86
N ASN A 92 -15.54 4.55 -7.86
CA ASN A 92 -16.64 4.46 -6.90
C ASN A 92 -16.25 4.92 -5.48
N ALA A 93 -15.19 5.72 -5.36
CA ALA A 93 -14.76 6.32 -4.10
C ALA A 93 -15.35 7.72 -3.92
N LYS A 94 -15.72 8.05 -2.68
CA LYS A 94 -16.04 9.42 -2.26
C LYS A 94 -14.90 9.92 -1.39
N ILE A 95 -14.26 11.00 -1.78
CA ILE A 95 -13.18 11.65 -1.03
C ILE A 95 -13.58 13.11 -0.76
N VAL A 96 -13.60 13.50 0.51
CA VAL A 96 -14.04 14.82 0.96
C VAL A 96 -13.00 15.54 1.83
N ASN A 97 -11.99 14.83 2.34
CA ASN A 97 -10.88 15.44 3.07
C ASN A 97 -9.63 14.55 3.02
N SER A 98 -8.51 15.02 3.55
CA SER A 98 -7.22 14.32 3.54
C SER A 98 -7.09 13.25 4.62
N THR A 99 -7.91 13.31 5.66
CA THR A 99 -7.78 12.56 6.91
C THR A 99 -8.69 11.34 7.01
N GLY A 100 -9.90 11.43 6.44
CA GLY A 100 -10.99 10.48 6.65
C GLY A 100 -11.89 10.83 7.83
N LEU A 101 -11.68 11.95 8.49
CA LEU A 101 -12.59 12.46 9.52
C LEU A 101 -13.99 12.73 8.96
N ASN A 102 -14.98 12.70 9.85
CA ASN A 102 -16.28 13.28 9.56
C ASN A 102 -16.13 14.79 9.37
N ASN A 103 -16.76 15.34 8.33
CA ASN A 103 -16.70 16.77 8.01
C ASN A 103 -17.20 17.66 9.14
N SER A 104 -18.03 17.14 10.08
CA SER A 104 -18.51 17.90 11.26
C SER A 104 -17.38 18.44 12.13
N TYR A 105 -16.21 17.80 12.12
CA TYR A 105 -15.03 18.24 12.85
C TYR A 105 -14.23 19.33 12.13
N LEU A 106 -14.49 19.57 10.84
CA LEU A 106 -13.67 20.44 9.99
C LEU A 106 -14.21 21.88 9.87
N GLY A 107 -15.35 22.17 10.50
CA GLY A 107 -15.97 23.51 10.47
C GLY A 107 -16.23 23.99 9.03
N ASP A 108 -15.74 25.19 8.70
CA ASP A 108 -15.91 25.81 7.37
C ASP A 108 -14.88 25.29 6.33
N HIS A 109 -13.98 24.39 6.72
CA HIS A 109 -12.91 23.84 5.86
C HIS A 109 -13.34 22.64 5.02
N ILE A 110 -14.61 22.24 5.06
CA ILE A 110 -15.14 21.12 4.28
C ILE A 110 -14.94 21.32 2.77
N TYR A 111 -14.80 20.21 2.04
CA TYR A 111 -14.64 20.22 0.60
C TYR A 111 -15.90 20.76 -0.10
N PRO A 112 -15.78 21.65 -1.12
CA PRO A 112 -16.92 22.23 -1.81
C PRO A 112 -17.90 21.19 -2.35
N GLY A 113 -19.19 21.36 -2.04
CA GLY A 113 -20.26 20.43 -2.45
C GLY A 113 -20.39 19.18 -1.58
N SER A 114 -19.53 18.99 -0.57
CA SER A 114 -19.75 17.98 0.45
C SER A 114 -20.69 18.46 1.55
N LYS A 115 -21.29 17.51 2.27
CA LYS A 115 -22.16 17.79 3.42
C LYS A 115 -21.36 17.80 4.71
N LYS A 116 -21.95 18.39 5.76
CA LYS A 116 -21.36 18.48 7.08
C LYS A 116 -21.09 17.11 7.73
N ASP A 117 -21.90 16.10 7.41
CA ASP A 117 -21.82 14.74 7.93
C ASP A 117 -21.12 13.75 6.99
N ASP A 118 -20.52 14.26 5.91
CA ASP A 118 -19.80 13.38 4.97
C ASP A 118 -18.46 12.90 5.53
N GLU A 119 -18.11 11.66 5.18
CA GLU A 119 -16.81 11.04 5.37
C GLU A 119 -16.26 10.51 4.04
N ASN A 120 -14.98 10.18 4.01
CA ASN A 120 -14.40 9.44 2.89
C ASN A 120 -15.00 8.02 2.84
N GLN A 121 -15.43 7.59 1.66
CA GLN A 121 -16.02 6.26 1.45
C GLN A 121 -15.23 5.51 0.39
N LEU A 122 -14.67 4.38 0.79
CA LEU A 122 -13.88 3.49 -0.07
C LEU A 122 -14.24 2.03 0.23
N SER A 123 -14.27 1.21 -0.82
CA SER A 123 -14.39 -0.24 -0.64
C SER A 123 -13.05 -0.85 -0.19
N ALA A 124 -13.09 -2.04 0.41
CA ALA A 124 -11.88 -2.80 0.72
C ALA A 124 -11.00 -3.04 -0.52
N TYR A 125 -11.62 -3.25 -1.70
CA TYR A 125 -10.91 -3.39 -2.97
C TYR A 125 -10.17 -2.10 -3.36
N ALA A 126 -10.81 -0.94 -3.23
CA ALA A 126 -10.15 0.35 -3.50
C ALA A 126 -8.97 0.58 -2.54
N LEU A 127 -9.14 0.26 -1.25
CA LEU A 127 -8.06 0.36 -0.26
C LEU A 127 -6.92 -0.63 -0.56
N ALA A 128 -7.22 -1.83 -1.08
CA ALA A 128 -6.20 -2.78 -1.51
C ALA A 128 -5.35 -2.22 -2.66
N ILE A 129 -5.98 -1.59 -3.67
CA ILE A 129 -5.29 -0.94 -4.79
C ILE A 129 -4.39 0.21 -4.29
N ILE A 130 -4.91 1.07 -3.41
CA ILE A 130 -4.14 2.18 -2.82
C ILE A 130 -2.92 1.65 -2.06
N SER A 131 -3.13 0.62 -1.23
CA SER A 131 -2.07 0.01 -0.43
C SER A 131 -1.03 -0.70 -1.29
N TYR A 132 -1.47 -1.36 -2.36
CA TYR A 132 -0.59 -1.99 -3.35
C TYR A 132 0.33 -0.95 -3.99
N HIS A 133 -0.22 0.14 -4.52
CA HIS A 133 0.58 1.22 -5.11
C HIS A 133 1.54 1.85 -4.09
N LEU A 134 1.07 2.08 -2.86
CA LEU A 134 1.92 2.65 -1.82
C LEU A 134 3.12 1.76 -1.51
N LEU A 135 2.92 0.45 -1.42
CA LEU A 135 3.96 -0.50 -1.09
C LEU A 135 4.87 -0.85 -2.28
N GLU A 136 4.35 -0.80 -3.51
CA GLU A 136 5.10 -1.07 -4.73
C GLU A 136 5.97 0.12 -5.14
N ASP A 137 5.38 1.32 -5.16
CA ASP A 137 6.04 2.53 -5.64
C ASP A 137 6.91 3.15 -4.53
N PHE A 138 6.51 3.02 -3.23
CA PHE A 138 7.16 3.64 -2.07
C PHE A 138 7.31 2.66 -0.88
N PRO A 139 8.04 1.54 -1.04
CA PRO A 139 8.19 0.54 0.02
C PRO A 139 8.83 1.09 1.30
N GLN A 140 9.55 2.21 1.22
CA GLN A 140 10.14 2.91 2.37
C GLN A 140 9.11 3.42 3.39
N VAL A 141 7.82 3.50 3.05
CA VAL A 141 6.76 3.81 4.02
C VAL A 141 6.76 2.82 5.19
N LEU A 142 7.22 1.59 4.95
CA LEU A 142 7.34 0.58 5.99
C LEU A 142 8.37 0.95 7.07
N ASN A 143 9.40 1.74 6.76
CA ASN A 143 10.35 2.25 7.75
C ASN A 143 9.67 3.10 8.84
N ILE A 144 8.51 3.69 8.52
CA ILE A 144 7.67 4.42 9.48
C ILE A 144 6.66 3.46 10.13
N THR A 145 5.90 2.72 9.32
CA THR A 145 4.73 1.97 9.84
C THR A 145 5.09 0.72 10.64
N GLU A 146 6.34 0.25 10.60
CA GLU A 146 6.85 -0.84 11.45
C GLU A 146 7.34 -0.38 12.82
N LYS A 147 7.45 0.94 13.05
CA LYS A 147 7.85 1.48 14.36
C LYS A 147 6.77 1.23 15.41
N THR A 148 7.17 0.75 16.58
CA THR A 148 6.27 0.58 17.72
C THR A 148 6.11 1.85 18.54
N SER A 149 7.08 2.75 18.45
CA SER A 149 7.04 4.11 19.02
C SER A 149 7.93 5.06 18.21
N PHE A 150 7.75 6.34 18.41
CA PHE A 150 8.62 7.39 17.92
C PHE A 150 8.63 8.57 18.90
N ILE A 151 9.61 9.45 18.77
CA ILE A 151 9.69 10.67 19.60
C ILE A 151 9.09 11.83 18.81
N PHE A 152 8.06 12.46 19.36
CA PHE A 152 7.44 13.65 18.82
C PHE A 152 7.50 14.77 19.86
N ASP A 153 8.19 15.84 19.54
CA ASP A 153 8.38 17.01 20.43
C ASP A 153 8.84 16.61 21.84
N GLY A 154 9.78 15.67 21.89
CA GLY A 154 10.36 15.14 23.16
C GLY A 154 9.48 14.13 23.91
N LEU A 155 8.28 13.80 23.40
CA LEU A 155 7.38 12.81 23.97
C LEU A 155 7.48 11.49 23.21
N GLU A 156 7.54 10.36 23.91
CA GLU A 156 7.44 9.05 23.30
C GLU A 156 5.97 8.74 22.98
N VAL A 157 5.68 8.51 21.69
CA VAL A 157 4.34 8.20 21.18
C VAL A 157 4.31 6.75 20.72
N GLN A 158 3.37 5.97 21.24
CA GLN A 158 3.20 4.56 20.92
C GLN A 158 2.31 4.37 19.70
N THR A 159 2.57 3.30 18.95
CA THR A 159 1.72 2.90 17.82
C THR A 159 0.36 2.35 18.28
N SER A 160 -0.65 2.54 17.44
CA SER A 160 -1.94 1.85 17.57
C SER A 160 -2.00 0.51 16.82
N ASN A 161 -0.92 0.11 16.12
CA ASN A 161 -0.84 -1.19 15.46
C ASN A 161 -0.32 -2.28 16.41
N TYR A 162 -1.23 -2.97 17.07
CA TYR A 162 -0.87 -4.01 18.04
C TYR A 162 -0.35 -5.31 17.43
N MET A 163 -0.31 -5.44 16.09
CA MET A 163 0.26 -6.63 15.45
C MET A 163 1.77 -6.52 15.20
N LEU A 164 2.41 -5.39 15.49
CA LEU A 164 3.85 -5.23 15.38
C LEU A 164 4.60 -6.00 16.48
N LYS A 165 5.92 -6.16 16.28
CA LYS A 165 6.78 -6.88 17.25
C LYS A 165 6.66 -6.23 18.64
N ASP A 166 6.65 -7.06 19.67
CA ASP A 166 6.53 -6.68 21.09
C ASP A 166 5.20 -6.01 21.47
N MET A 167 4.19 -6.02 20.58
CA MET A 167 2.85 -5.50 20.83
C MET A 167 1.86 -6.62 21.20
N PRO A 168 0.71 -6.30 21.87
CA PRO A 168 -0.21 -7.30 22.47
C PRO A 168 -0.83 -8.32 21.53
N SER A 169 -0.92 -8.02 20.23
CA SER A 169 -1.47 -8.90 19.19
C SER A 169 -0.41 -9.27 18.15
N TYR A 170 0.86 -9.31 18.57
CA TYR A 170 1.98 -9.58 17.67
C TYR A 170 1.73 -10.74 16.72
N ARG A 171 1.97 -10.49 15.42
CA ARG A 171 2.06 -11.51 14.40
C ARG A 171 3.34 -11.34 13.59
N LYS A 172 4.14 -12.41 13.51
CA LYS A 172 5.38 -12.41 12.72
C LYS A 172 5.10 -12.02 11.27
N GLY A 173 5.94 -11.13 10.73
CA GLY A 173 5.85 -10.69 9.34
C GLY A 173 5.03 -9.40 9.14
N VAL A 174 4.17 -9.02 10.09
CA VAL A 174 3.44 -7.74 10.03
C VAL A 174 4.42 -6.57 10.21
N ASN A 175 4.35 -5.60 9.28
CA ASN A 175 5.22 -4.41 9.26
C ASN A 175 4.47 -3.11 8.90
N GLY A 176 3.16 -3.11 9.01
CA GLY A 176 2.30 -1.97 8.75
C GLY A 176 0.84 -2.41 8.70
N LEU A 177 -0.10 -1.62 8.23
CA LEU A 177 0.10 -0.35 7.52
C LEU A 177 -0.61 0.79 8.25
N LYS A 178 -1.96 0.66 8.47
CA LYS A 178 -2.75 1.75 9.03
C LYS A 178 -3.96 1.26 9.80
N THR A 179 -4.09 1.70 11.04
CA THR A 179 -5.34 1.60 11.83
C THR A 179 -6.25 2.79 11.52
N GLY A 180 -7.55 2.60 11.66
CA GLY A 180 -8.54 3.65 11.50
C GLY A 180 -9.78 3.41 12.35
N ALA A 181 -10.45 4.50 12.69
CA ALA A 181 -11.79 4.50 13.25
C ALA A 181 -12.50 5.78 12.79
N SER A 182 -13.79 5.68 12.49
CA SER A 182 -14.65 6.82 12.20
C SER A 182 -16.07 6.54 12.67
N ASP A 183 -16.88 7.60 12.77
CA ASP A 183 -18.25 7.50 13.27
C ASP A 183 -19.14 6.62 12.38
N GLN A 184 -18.94 6.70 11.05
CA GLN A 184 -19.73 5.93 10.08
C GLN A 184 -19.01 4.63 9.64
N GLY A 185 -17.68 4.65 9.56
CA GLY A 185 -16.88 3.54 9.06
C GLY A 185 -16.49 2.52 10.12
N GLY A 186 -16.78 2.80 11.40
CA GLY A 186 -16.39 1.93 12.52
C GLY A 186 -14.88 1.73 12.63
N VAL A 187 -14.49 0.68 13.31
CA VAL A 187 -13.08 0.34 13.56
C VAL A 187 -12.55 -0.53 12.43
N SER A 188 -11.43 -0.13 11.87
CA SER A 188 -10.85 -0.72 10.67
C SER A 188 -9.34 -0.89 10.79
N PHE A 189 -8.77 -1.79 9.98
CA PHE A 189 -7.33 -1.99 9.89
C PHE A 189 -6.91 -2.43 8.49
N ILE A 190 -5.86 -1.81 7.97
CA ILE A 190 -5.14 -2.26 6.79
C ILE A 190 -3.79 -2.77 7.28
N ALA A 191 -3.53 -4.05 7.10
CA ALA A 191 -2.26 -4.66 7.46
C ALA A 191 -1.41 -4.94 6.23
N SER A 192 -0.10 -4.71 6.35
CA SER A 192 0.92 -5.23 5.45
C SER A 192 1.73 -6.29 6.19
N ALA A 193 1.96 -7.44 5.54
CA ALA A 193 2.76 -8.51 6.11
C ALA A 193 3.58 -9.23 5.05
N LYS A 194 4.71 -9.82 5.49
CA LYS A 194 5.48 -10.79 4.71
C LYS A 194 5.19 -12.19 5.27
N GLU A 195 4.50 -13.01 4.49
CA GLU A 195 4.17 -14.40 4.83
C GLU A 195 4.97 -15.34 3.90
N GLY A 196 6.09 -15.86 4.41
CA GLY A 196 7.03 -16.56 3.56
C GLY A 196 7.57 -15.68 2.43
N GLU A 197 7.30 -16.07 1.18
CA GLU A 197 7.63 -15.26 0.00
C GLU A 197 6.49 -14.33 -0.47
N MET A 198 5.31 -14.44 0.14
CA MET A 198 4.16 -13.60 -0.20
C MET A 198 4.21 -12.25 0.52
N ARG A 199 3.86 -11.18 -0.19
CA ARG A 199 3.45 -9.91 0.41
C ARG A 199 1.93 -9.92 0.54
N LEU A 200 1.43 -9.79 1.75
CA LEU A 200 -0.01 -9.71 2.02
C LEU A 200 -0.42 -8.26 2.30
N ILE A 201 -1.56 -7.89 1.75
CA ILE A 201 -2.31 -6.71 2.15
C ILE A 201 -3.67 -7.21 2.64
N THR A 202 -3.92 -7.09 3.93
CA THR A 202 -5.17 -7.54 4.55
C THR A 202 -5.97 -6.33 4.98
N ILE A 203 -7.26 -6.31 4.65
CA ILE A 203 -8.15 -5.18 4.94
C ILE A 203 -9.37 -5.69 5.69
N VAL A 204 -9.59 -5.14 6.87
CA VAL A 204 -10.81 -5.32 7.66
C VAL A 204 -11.45 -3.97 7.90
N LEU A 205 -12.73 -3.87 7.63
CA LEU A 205 -13.51 -2.62 7.75
C LEU A 205 -14.72 -2.87 8.65
N ASN A 206 -15.04 -1.90 9.49
CA ASN A 206 -16.19 -1.93 10.38
C ASN A 206 -16.30 -3.24 11.16
N VAL A 207 -15.23 -3.56 11.90
CA VAL A 207 -15.16 -4.81 12.65
C VAL A 207 -16.14 -4.79 13.82
N GLU A 208 -16.99 -5.81 13.91
CA GLU A 208 -17.94 -5.97 15.01
C GLU A 208 -17.23 -6.05 16.36
N ASN A 209 -17.86 -5.53 17.39
CA ASN A 209 -17.39 -5.49 18.79
C ASN A 209 -16.03 -4.79 19.01
N ALA A 210 -15.49 -4.13 17.99
CA ALA A 210 -14.18 -3.48 18.11
C ALA A 210 -14.19 -2.18 18.94
N ALA A 211 -15.38 -1.67 19.28
CA ALA A 211 -15.52 -0.58 20.23
C ALA A 211 -15.30 -1.06 21.68
N GLU A 212 -15.70 -2.31 21.98
CA GLU A 212 -15.57 -2.94 23.32
C GLU A 212 -14.29 -3.77 23.42
N ASP A 213 -13.86 -4.41 22.33
CA ASP A 213 -12.61 -5.16 22.24
C ASP A 213 -11.65 -4.56 21.21
N ILE A 214 -10.70 -3.77 21.69
CA ILE A 214 -9.65 -3.16 20.86
C ILE A 214 -8.84 -4.16 20.03
N LYS A 215 -8.82 -5.45 20.42
CA LYS A 215 -8.11 -6.52 19.72
C LYS A 215 -8.93 -7.14 18.59
N ALA A 216 -10.25 -6.93 18.52
CA ALA A 216 -11.12 -7.59 17.55
C ALA A 216 -10.64 -7.41 16.10
N ARG A 217 -10.22 -6.19 15.69
CA ARG A 217 -9.68 -5.95 14.35
C ARG A 217 -8.39 -6.73 14.05
N PHE A 218 -7.54 -6.92 15.06
CA PHE A 218 -6.29 -7.67 14.90
C PHE A 218 -6.53 -9.15 14.82
N SER A 219 -7.49 -9.67 15.60
CA SER A 219 -7.94 -11.07 15.52
C SER A 219 -8.57 -11.38 14.17
N ALA A 220 -9.46 -10.51 13.66
CA ALA A 220 -10.05 -10.65 12.35
C ALA A 220 -8.97 -10.65 11.23
N THR A 221 -7.97 -9.75 11.34
CA THR A 221 -6.85 -9.68 10.42
C THR A 221 -5.99 -10.95 10.48
N ALA A 222 -5.66 -11.44 11.67
CA ALA A 222 -4.89 -12.67 11.86
C ALA A 222 -5.59 -13.88 11.24
N ASN A 223 -6.90 -14.01 11.42
CA ASN A 223 -7.69 -15.11 10.85
C ASN A 223 -7.62 -15.12 9.30
N ILE A 224 -7.68 -13.96 8.64
CA ILE A 224 -7.52 -13.87 7.18
C ILE A 224 -6.10 -14.27 6.76
N MET A 225 -5.08 -13.79 7.47
CA MET A 225 -3.68 -14.14 7.19
C MET A 225 -3.43 -15.64 7.40
N ASP A 226 -4.00 -16.24 8.43
CA ASP A 226 -3.91 -17.69 8.70
C ASP A 226 -4.58 -18.49 7.59
N TYR A 227 -5.75 -18.03 7.12
CA TYR A 227 -6.40 -18.64 5.97
C TYR A 227 -5.50 -18.61 4.74
N ILE A 228 -4.85 -17.49 4.43
CA ILE A 228 -3.92 -17.40 3.30
C ILE A 228 -2.71 -18.32 3.51
N ALA A 229 -2.06 -18.29 4.67
CA ALA A 229 -0.89 -19.11 4.97
C ALA A 229 -1.16 -20.62 4.85
N ASN A 230 -2.37 -21.05 5.23
CA ASN A 230 -2.77 -22.45 5.20
C ASN A 230 -3.29 -22.94 3.83
N ASN A 231 -3.66 -22.03 2.93
CA ASN A 231 -4.32 -22.39 1.69
C ASN A 231 -3.56 -21.99 0.42
N PHE A 232 -2.48 -21.20 0.54
CA PHE A 232 -1.75 -20.70 -0.62
C PHE A 232 -0.24 -20.86 -0.44
N VAL A 233 0.44 -21.04 -1.57
CA VAL A 233 1.91 -21.18 -1.64
C VAL A 233 2.44 -20.42 -2.86
N VAL A 234 3.67 -19.94 -2.75
CA VAL A 234 4.41 -19.41 -3.92
C VAL A 234 5.05 -20.57 -4.66
N THR A 235 4.74 -20.69 -5.95
CA THR A 235 5.32 -21.68 -6.86
C THR A 235 6.19 -20.96 -7.89
N THR A 236 7.44 -21.39 -8.05
CA THR A 236 8.35 -20.85 -9.07
C THR A 236 8.19 -21.66 -10.36
N LEU A 237 7.72 -21.00 -11.42
CA LEU A 237 7.48 -21.62 -12.74
C LEU A 237 8.70 -21.54 -13.66
N ALA A 238 9.55 -20.52 -13.50
CA ALA A 238 10.84 -20.40 -14.15
C ALA A 238 11.81 -19.68 -13.21
N GLU A 239 13.03 -20.18 -13.10
CA GLU A 239 14.06 -19.62 -12.22
C GLU A 239 15.02 -18.72 -13.00
N GLN A 240 15.37 -17.59 -12.41
CA GLN A 240 16.36 -16.67 -12.96
C GLN A 240 17.69 -17.38 -13.26
N GLY A 241 18.25 -17.14 -14.43
CA GLY A 241 19.54 -17.70 -14.85
C GLY A 241 19.47 -19.14 -15.32
N LYS A 242 18.31 -19.81 -15.24
CA LYS A 242 18.12 -21.17 -15.73
C LYS A 242 17.43 -21.20 -17.09
N PRO A 243 17.80 -22.17 -17.99
CA PRO A 243 17.06 -22.42 -19.22
C PRO A 243 15.62 -22.83 -18.92
N TYR A 244 14.67 -22.30 -19.69
CA TYR A 244 13.29 -22.77 -19.66
C TYR A 244 13.05 -23.81 -20.75
N GLU A 245 12.71 -25.04 -20.39
CA GLU A 245 12.68 -26.19 -21.31
C GLU A 245 11.76 -25.98 -22.51
N ASN A 246 10.60 -25.34 -22.31
CA ASN A 246 9.62 -25.09 -23.39
C ASN A 246 9.89 -23.78 -24.15
N SER A 247 11.12 -23.28 -24.19
CA SER A 247 11.50 -22.02 -24.83
C SER A 247 12.47 -22.20 -26.00
N SER A 248 12.43 -23.35 -26.66
CA SER A 248 13.32 -23.68 -27.77
C SER A 248 13.13 -22.73 -28.97
N ILE A 249 14.23 -22.14 -29.43
CA ILE A 249 14.27 -21.29 -30.64
C ILE A 249 15.30 -21.80 -31.62
N ALA A 250 14.99 -21.62 -32.91
CA ALA A 250 15.93 -22.00 -34.01
C ALA A 250 17.08 -20.97 -34.13
N VAL A 251 18.29 -21.47 -34.34
CA VAL A 251 19.49 -20.66 -34.56
C VAL A 251 20.10 -21.05 -35.91
N ILE A 252 20.32 -20.05 -36.76
CA ILE A 252 20.91 -20.20 -38.09
C ILE A 252 22.41 -19.89 -37.98
N ASN A 253 23.24 -20.73 -38.60
CA ASN A 253 24.71 -20.62 -38.61
C ASN A 253 25.34 -20.65 -37.19
N GLY A 254 24.69 -21.31 -36.24
CA GLY A 254 25.26 -21.61 -34.93
C GLY A 254 25.92 -22.99 -34.84
N ASN A 255 26.62 -23.23 -33.76
CA ASN A 255 27.14 -24.59 -33.44
C ASN A 255 26.01 -25.55 -33.06
N GLU A 256 24.87 -25.00 -32.63
CA GLU A 256 23.63 -25.70 -32.32
C GLU A 256 22.49 -25.11 -33.13
N ASP A 257 21.62 -25.99 -33.66
CA ASP A 257 20.44 -25.56 -34.44
C ASP A 257 19.33 -24.97 -33.58
N LYS A 258 19.35 -25.26 -32.28
CA LYS A 258 18.33 -24.79 -31.29
C LYS A 258 18.98 -24.49 -29.95
N ILE A 259 18.47 -23.47 -29.30
CA ILE A 259 18.83 -23.10 -27.94
C ILE A 259 17.55 -22.82 -27.12
N ASN A 260 17.62 -22.93 -25.80
CA ASN A 260 16.58 -22.56 -24.91
C ASN A 260 16.81 -21.15 -24.35
N ALA A 261 15.73 -20.40 -24.14
CA ALA A 261 15.79 -19.11 -23.47
C ALA A 261 16.16 -19.28 -21.99
N ILE A 262 16.94 -18.33 -21.47
CA ILE A 262 17.26 -18.23 -20.05
C ILE A 262 16.37 -17.16 -19.45
N ALA A 263 15.67 -17.47 -18.35
CA ALA A 263 14.85 -16.53 -17.63
C ALA A 263 15.70 -15.39 -17.03
N THR A 264 15.34 -14.15 -17.27
CA THR A 264 16.06 -12.98 -16.73
C THR A 264 15.70 -12.66 -15.29
N LYS A 265 14.56 -13.19 -14.82
CA LYS A 265 14.08 -13.13 -13.43
C LYS A 265 13.15 -14.31 -13.16
N ASP A 266 12.93 -14.61 -11.89
CA ASP A 266 11.97 -15.64 -11.51
C ASP A 266 10.57 -15.30 -12.04
N LEU A 267 9.86 -16.32 -12.54
CA LEU A 267 8.43 -16.27 -12.78
C LEU A 267 7.75 -17.03 -11.64
N LYS A 268 7.21 -16.30 -10.68
CA LYS A 268 6.52 -16.84 -9.50
C LYS A 268 5.04 -16.56 -9.57
N ILE A 269 4.25 -17.51 -9.06
CA ILE A 269 2.79 -17.37 -8.93
C ILE A 269 2.37 -17.72 -7.50
N ILE A 270 1.21 -17.24 -7.10
CA ILE A 270 0.53 -17.72 -5.90
C ILE A 270 -0.47 -18.77 -6.34
N GLN A 271 -0.39 -19.95 -5.76
CA GLN A 271 -1.23 -21.10 -6.10
C GLN A 271 -1.92 -21.64 -4.86
N ARG A 272 -3.14 -22.17 -5.00
CA ARG A 272 -3.82 -22.88 -3.92
C ARG A 272 -3.08 -24.20 -3.61
N ILE A 273 -2.92 -24.50 -2.34
CA ILE A 273 -2.40 -25.80 -1.90
C ILE A 273 -3.42 -26.87 -2.27
N GLY A 274 -2.95 -27.94 -2.94
CA GLY A 274 -3.81 -29.04 -3.41
C GLY A 274 -4.66 -28.71 -4.63
N SER A 275 -4.34 -27.63 -5.37
CA SER A 275 -4.96 -27.37 -6.68
C SER A 275 -4.46 -28.39 -7.71
N ASP A 276 -5.39 -29.04 -8.39
CA ASP A 276 -5.08 -29.95 -9.53
C ASP A 276 -4.77 -29.19 -10.83
N LEU A 277 -4.82 -27.85 -10.79
CA LEU A 277 -4.56 -27.01 -11.95
C LEU A 277 -3.06 -26.89 -12.20
N GLU A 278 -2.58 -27.48 -13.29
CA GLU A 278 -1.21 -27.26 -13.75
C GLU A 278 -1.08 -25.84 -14.35
N PRO A 279 -0.13 -25.04 -13.84
CA PRO A 279 0.10 -23.70 -14.38
C PRO A 279 0.57 -23.76 -15.83
N LYS A 280 -0.17 -23.14 -16.76
CA LYS A 280 0.22 -23.04 -18.16
C LYS A 280 1.08 -21.84 -18.41
N VAL A 281 2.38 -22.06 -18.54
CA VAL A 281 3.34 -21.03 -18.96
C VAL A 281 3.42 -21.03 -20.49
N THR A 282 3.37 -19.85 -21.07
CA THR A 282 3.50 -19.66 -22.50
C THR A 282 4.80 -18.91 -22.80
N PHE A 283 5.64 -19.48 -23.64
CA PHE A 283 6.78 -18.78 -24.22
C PHE A 283 6.40 -18.21 -25.58
N LYS A 284 6.56 -16.90 -25.74
CA LYS A 284 6.34 -16.22 -27.02
C LYS A 284 7.67 -15.64 -27.49
N THR A 285 8.22 -16.19 -28.58
CA THR A 285 9.42 -15.67 -29.20
C THR A 285 9.16 -14.39 -29.98
N TYR A 286 10.13 -13.47 -30.03
CA TYR A 286 10.03 -12.23 -30.82
C TYR A 286 10.30 -12.46 -32.32
N LYS A 287 11.03 -13.54 -32.66
CA LYS A 287 11.38 -13.90 -34.05
C LYS A 287 11.29 -15.41 -34.23
N SER A 288 10.98 -15.86 -35.43
CA SER A 288 10.94 -17.29 -35.77
C SER A 288 12.29 -17.97 -35.74
N ASN A 289 13.39 -17.24 -35.98
CA ASN A 289 14.75 -17.72 -35.91
C ASN A 289 15.72 -16.59 -35.56
N TYR A 290 16.90 -16.96 -35.12
CA TYR A 290 18.00 -16.05 -34.77
C TYR A 290 19.28 -16.51 -35.53
N LYS A 291 20.12 -15.54 -35.89
CA LYS A 291 21.38 -15.84 -36.62
C LYS A 291 22.56 -15.70 -35.63
N ALA A 292 23.44 -16.70 -35.64
CA ALA A 292 24.66 -16.63 -34.87
C ALA A 292 25.71 -15.71 -35.54
N PRO A 293 26.63 -15.06 -34.75
CA PRO A 293 26.68 -15.11 -33.30
C PRO A 293 25.64 -14.25 -32.66
N LEU A 294 25.05 -14.71 -31.55
CA LEU A 294 24.12 -13.91 -30.72
C LEU A 294 24.90 -13.22 -29.59
N ALA A 295 24.69 -11.96 -29.40
CA ALA A 295 25.22 -11.26 -28.24
C ALA A 295 24.62 -11.83 -26.96
N ALA A 296 25.44 -11.94 -25.89
CA ALA A 296 24.95 -12.36 -24.59
C ALA A 296 23.79 -11.46 -24.12
N ARG A 297 22.78 -12.03 -23.48
CA ARG A 297 21.57 -11.35 -23.00
C ARG A 297 20.69 -10.73 -24.10
N THR A 298 20.83 -11.17 -25.36
CA THR A 298 19.89 -10.78 -26.43
C THR A 298 18.47 -11.20 -26.02
N PRO A 299 17.49 -10.27 -25.93
CA PRO A 299 16.11 -10.64 -25.66
C PRO A 299 15.53 -11.47 -26.81
N ILE A 300 15.01 -12.66 -26.50
CA ILE A 300 14.53 -13.61 -27.52
C ILE A 300 13.04 -13.92 -27.41
N GLY A 301 12.40 -13.53 -26.33
CA GLY A 301 10.98 -13.78 -26.10
C GLY A 301 10.53 -13.37 -24.72
N THR A 302 9.28 -13.68 -24.44
CA THR A 302 8.62 -13.43 -23.16
C THR A 302 7.99 -14.72 -22.64
N LEU A 303 8.21 -15.03 -21.36
CA LEU A 303 7.43 -16.01 -20.61
C LEU A 303 6.24 -15.30 -19.99
N SER A 304 5.05 -15.88 -20.12
CA SER A 304 3.82 -15.39 -19.51
C SER A 304 3.04 -16.54 -18.88
N TYR A 305 2.33 -16.23 -17.81
CA TYR A 305 1.37 -17.10 -17.15
C TYR A 305 0.02 -16.41 -17.14
N LYS A 306 -1.04 -17.15 -17.41
CA LYS A 306 -2.41 -16.68 -17.23
C LYS A 306 -3.00 -17.40 -16.03
N ASP A 307 -3.32 -16.65 -14.98
CA ASP A 307 -4.01 -17.19 -13.83
C ASP A 307 -5.44 -17.54 -14.20
N THR A 308 -5.81 -18.81 -14.03
CA THR A 308 -7.17 -19.33 -14.27
C THR A 308 -7.92 -19.66 -12.98
N ASP A 309 -7.27 -19.48 -11.82
CA ASP A 309 -7.81 -19.77 -10.49
C ASP A 309 -7.94 -18.49 -9.62
N LEU A 310 -8.16 -17.35 -10.27
CA LEU A 310 -8.35 -16.08 -9.59
C LEU A 310 -9.55 -16.12 -8.65
N ILE A 311 -9.33 -15.67 -7.41
CA ILE A 311 -10.40 -15.39 -6.47
C ILE A 311 -10.77 -13.92 -6.61
N GLY A 312 -12.00 -13.66 -7.06
CA GLY A 312 -12.49 -12.30 -7.26
C GLY A 312 -11.89 -11.62 -8.49
N LYS A 313 -11.85 -10.31 -8.46
CA LYS A 313 -11.30 -9.49 -9.55
C LYS A 313 -9.83 -9.22 -9.28
N GLY A 314 -8.93 -9.76 -10.08
CA GLY A 314 -7.53 -9.38 -10.05
C GLY A 314 -7.35 -7.88 -10.34
N TYR A 315 -6.25 -7.30 -9.85
CA TYR A 315 -5.80 -5.97 -10.24
C TYR A 315 -4.54 -6.11 -11.09
N TRP A 316 -4.64 -5.68 -12.34
CA TRP A 316 -3.54 -5.75 -13.30
C TRP A 316 -3.06 -4.33 -13.62
N LYS A 317 -1.78 -4.14 -13.48
CA LYS A 317 -1.09 -2.89 -13.86
C LYS A 317 -0.78 -2.89 -15.36
#